data_8209e236cbe890af11ca480180f0e175
#
_entry.id   8209e236cbe890af11ca480180f0e175
#
_cell.length_a   1.000
_cell.length_b   1.000
_cell.length_c   1.000
_cell.angle_alpha   90.00
_cell.angle_beta   90.00
_cell.angle_gamma   90.00
#
_symmetry.space_group_name_H-M   'P 1'
#
loop_
_entity.id
_entity.type
_entity.pdbx_description
1 polymer ?
#
loop_
_entity_poly.entity_id
_entity_poly.type
_entity_poly.pdbx_seq_one_letter_code
_entity_poly.pdbx_strand_id
1 'polypeptide(L)'
;FPEIKIILAHLGHPYEHETVCVIRKHPNLYADISALYFRPFQLYHSLMLVQEYGVWHKLLFGTDYPFTTVNGTIDGLRRLNNMLEGTALPRLDSDQIEAMIHRKSLSLLGLE
;
A
#
# COMPACT_ATOMS: atom_id res chain seq x y z
N PHE A 1 -2.42 -15.35 -18.57
CA PHE A 1 -2.24 -14.16 -19.41
C PHE A 1 -1.11 -13.31 -18.86
N PRO A 2 0.17 -13.64 -19.16
CA PRO A 2 1.31 -12.94 -18.56
C PRO A 2 1.42 -11.47 -19.00
N GLU A 3 0.77 -11.07 -20.05
CA GLU A 3 0.72 -9.70 -20.54
C GLU A 3 -0.27 -8.80 -19.81
N ILE A 4 -1.19 -9.39 -19.04
CA ILE A 4 -2.22 -8.64 -18.32
C ILE A 4 -1.65 -8.20 -16.96
N LYS A 5 -1.77 -6.91 -16.67
CA LYS A 5 -1.45 -6.36 -15.35
C LYS A 5 -2.74 -6.18 -14.57
N ILE A 6 -2.75 -6.67 -13.33
CA ILE A 6 -3.93 -6.63 -12.46
C ILE A 6 -3.58 -5.84 -11.22
N ILE A 7 -4.45 -4.91 -10.84
CA ILE A 7 -4.34 -4.14 -9.60
C ILE A 7 -5.48 -4.56 -8.68
N LEU A 8 -5.13 -5.06 -7.50
CA LEU A 8 -6.10 -5.42 -6.48
C LEU A 8 -6.40 -4.19 -5.64
N ALA A 9 -7.65 -3.72 -5.70
CA ALA A 9 -8.07 -2.53 -4.99
C ALA A 9 -8.00 -2.73 -3.47
N HIS A 10 -7.68 -1.66 -2.73
CA HIS A 10 -7.70 -1.63 -1.27
C HIS A 10 -6.84 -2.74 -0.64
N LEU A 11 -5.70 -3.05 -1.25
CA LEU A 11 -4.82 -4.14 -0.82
C LEU A 11 -5.56 -5.47 -0.66
N GLY A 12 -6.60 -5.66 -1.47
CA GLY A 12 -7.46 -6.86 -1.43
C GLY A 12 -8.33 -6.97 -0.19
N HIS A 13 -8.54 -5.85 0.53
CA HIS A 13 -9.31 -5.83 1.77
C HIS A 13 -10.62 -6.64 1.65
N PRO A 14 -10.97 -7.51 2.61
CA PRO A 14 -10.29 -7.77 3.89
C PRO A 14 -9.25 -8.91 3.86
N TYR A 15 -8.74 -9.29 2.69
CA TYR A 15 -7.80 -10.39 2.50
C TYR A 15 -6.38 -9.90 2.21
N GLU A 16 -5.89 -8.95 3.02
CA GLU A 16 -4.60 -8.30 2.81
C GLU A 16 -3.44 -9.29 2.85
N HIS A 17 -3.46 -10.26 3.77
CA HIS A 17 -2.39 -11.24 3.87
C HIS A 17 -2.27 -12.08 2.60
N GLU A 18 -3.40 -12.58 2.12
CA GLU A 18 -3.45 -13.35 0.87
C GLU A 18 -3.02 -12.49 -0.32
N THR A 19 -3.44 -11.23 -0.34
CA THR A 19 -3.05 -10.29 -1.39
C THR A 19 -1.54 -10.07 -1.42
N VAL A 20 -0.91 -9.87 -0.27
CA VAL A 20 0.54 -9.71 -0.17
C VAL A 20 1.25 -10.95 -0.72
N CYS A 21 0.78 -12.14 -0.38
CA CYS A 21 1.36 -13.38 -0.89
C CYS A 21 1.24 -13.49 -2.41
N VAL A 22 0.08 -13.10 -2.96
CA VAL A 22 -0.20 -13.21 -4.39
C VAL A 22 0.60 -12.19 -5.21
N ILE A 23 0.65 -10.92 -4.78
CA ILE A 23 1.43 -9.90 -5.50
C ILE A 23 2.93 -10.18 -5.42
N ARG A 24 3.40 -10.80 -4.34
CA ARG A 24 4.78 -11.25 -4.23
C ARG A 24 5.13 -12.31 -5.26
N LYS A 25 4.21 -13.26 -5.46
CA LYS A 25 4.42 -14.42 -6.32
C LYS A 25 4.32 -14.09 -7.81
N HIS A 26 3.40 -13.20 -8.19
CA HIS A 26 3.07 -12.94 -9.57
C HIS A 26 3.60 -11.59 -10.06
N PRO A 27 4.43 -11.55 -11.12
CA PRO A 27 5.12 -10.32 -11.53
C PRO A 27 4.17 -9.22 -12.02
N ASN A 28 3.03 -9.58 -12.59
CA ASN A 28 2.08 -8.62 -13.15
C ASN A 28 0.92 -8.25 -12.22
N LEU A 29 0.97 -8.69 -10.96
CA LEU A 29 -0.02 -8.32 -9.96
C LEU A 29 0.51 -7.21 -9.05
N TYR A 30 -0.34 -6.23 -8.81
CA TYR A 30 -0.09 -5.06 -7.98
C TYR A 30 -1.27 -4.85 -7.05
N ALA A 31 -1.15 -3.97 -6.08
CA ALA A 31 -2.27 -3.58 -5.23
C ALA A 31 -2.19 -2.09 -4.93
N ASP A 32 -3.33 -1.44 -4.72
CA ASP A 32 -3.37 -0.06 -4.27
C ASP A 32 -3.75 0.00 -2.78
N ILE A 33 -3.48 1.16 -2.16
CA ILE A 33 -3.73 1.37 -0.74
C ILE A 33 -4.93 2.30 -0.49
N SER A 34 -5.78 2.47 -1.47
CA SER A 34 -6.91 3.39 -1.39
C SER A 34 -7.87 3.02 -0.27
N ALA A 35 -8.53 4.03 0.30
CA ALA A 35 -9.60 3.91 1.29
C ALA A 35 -9.24 3.16 2.59
N LEU A 36 -7.97 3.05 2.95
CA LEU A 36 -7.57 2.27 4.13
C LEU A 36 -7.12 3.14 5.32
N TYR A 37 -6.78 4.40 5.09
CA TYR A 37 -6.13 5.21 6.13
C TYR A 37 -7.02 5.53 7.34
N PHE A 38 -8.34 5.49 7.19
CA PHE A 38 -9.24 5.75 8.31
C PHE A 38 -9.41 4.54 9.24
N ARG A 39 -8.72 3.45 8.96
CA ARG A 39 -8.55 2.32 9.87
C ARG A 39 -7.05 2.11 10.11
N PRO A 40 -6.42 2.99 10.89
CA PRO A 40 -4.96 3.08 10.92
C PRO A 40 -4.27 1.81 11.41
N PHE A 41 -4.83 1.09 12.35
CA PHE A 41 -4.23 -0.17 12.80
C PHE A 41 -4.26 -1.24 11.70
N GLN A 42 -5.39 -1.36 11.01
CA GLN A 42 -5.47 -2.34 9.90
C GLN A 42 -4.51 -1.98 8.77
N LEU A 43 -4.41 -0.70 8.43
CA LEU A 43 -3.46 -0.25 7.42
C LEU A 43 -2.02 -0.50 7.86
N TYR A 44 -1.68 -0.16 9.11
CA TYR A 44 -0.37 -0.45 9.67
C TYR A 44 -0.04 -1.94 9.59
N HIS A 45 -0.94 -2.79 10.03
CA HIS A 45 -0.75 -4.25 10.00
C HIS A 45 -0.51 -4.74 8.57
N SER A 46 -1.31 -4.26 7.62
CA SER A 46 -1.19 -4.65 6.21
C SER A 46 0.14 -4.19 5.61
N LEU A 47 0.58 -2.97 5.90
CA LEU A 47 1.85 -2.46 5.42
C LEU A 47 3.04 -3.13 6.10
N MET A 48 2.89 -3.61 7.33
CA MET A 48 3.92 -4.44 7.96
C MET A 48 4.09 -5.77 7.22
N LEU A 49 3.01 -6.39 6.76
CA LEU A 49 3.11 -7.59 5.92
C LEU A 49 3.86 -7.27 4.63
N VAL A 50 3.53 -6.15 3.99
CA VAL A 50 4.22 -5.68 2.79
C VAL A 50 5.72 -5.50 3.06
N GLN A 51 6.05 -4.90 4.19
CA GLN A 51 7.44 -4.64 4.58
C GLN A 51 8.22 -5.92 4.86
N GLU A 52 7.63 -6.82 5.62
CA GLU A 52 8.26 -8.10 5.95
C GLU A 52 8.49 -8.98 4.72
N TYR A 53 7.57 -8.95 3.76
CA TYR A 53 7.72 -9.69 2.50
C TYR A 53 8.50 -8.94 1.43
N GLY A 54 8.88 -7.68 1.68
CA GLY A 54 9.71 -6.90 0.77
C GLY A 54 9.03 -6.54 -0.55
N VAL A 55 7.73 -6.24 -0.53
CA VAL A 55 6.95 -5.99 -1.74
C VAL A 55 6.39 -4.57 -1.86
N TRP A 56 7.04 -3.59 -1.22
CA TRP A 56 6.66 -2.19 -1.35
C TRP A 56 6.55 -1.73 -2.81
N HIS A 57 7.42 -2.24 -3.67
CA HIS A 57 7.45 -1.89 -5.09
C HIS A 57 6.21 -2.34 -5.86
N LYS A 58 5.38 -3.18 -5.26
CA LYS A 58 4.11 -3.66 -5.83
C LYS A 58 2.92 -2.80 -5.43
N LEU A 59 3.12 -1.83 -4.54
CA LEU A 59 2.04 -0.99 -4.06
C LEU A 59 1.93 0.29 -4.88
N LEU A 60 0.69 0.67 -5.16
CA LEU A 60 0.34 1.89 -5.86
C LEU A 60 -0.44 2.80 -4.93
N PHE A 61 -0.19 4.11 -5.04
CA PHE A 61 -0.95 5.11 -4.33
C PHE A 61 -2.30 5.31 -4.99
N GLY A 62 -3.36 5.36 -4.19
CA GLY A 62 -4.71 5.66 -4.62
C GLY A 62 -5.52 6.18 -3.44
N THR A 63 -6.66 6.81 -3.70
CA THR A 63 -7.47 7.44 -2.65
C THR A 63 -8.86 6.87 -2.51
N ASP A 64 -9.44 6.33 -3.58
CA ASP A 64 -10.87 6.00 -3.65
C ASP A 64 -11.74 7.26 -3.56
N TYR A 65 -11.32 8.32 -4.26
CA TYR A 65 -12.10 9.55 -4.34
C TYR A 65 -13.50 9.26 -4.90
N PRO A 66 -14.59 9.82 -4.36
CA PRO A 66 -14.63 10.92 -3.41
C PRO A 66 -14.71 10.50 -1.92
N PHE A 67 -14.66 9.23 -1.60
CA PHE A 67 -14.73 8.76 -0.20
C PHE A 67 -13.56 9.28 0.64
N THR A 68 -12.37 9.34 0.03
CA THR A 68 -11.18 9.93 0.64
C THR A 68 -10.56 10.93 -0.32
N THR A 69 -9.59 11.71 0.16
CA THR A 69 -8.90 12.72 -0.64
C THR A 69 -7.41 12.39 -0.74
N VAL A 70 -6.74 13.02 -1.69
CA VAL A 70 -5.28 12.89 -1.84
C VAL A 70 -4.57 13.32 -0.56
N ASN A 71 -4.88 14.52 -0.05
CA ASN A 71 -4.23 15.05 1.15
C ASN A 71 -4.53 14.20 2.37
N GLY A 72 -5.79 13.75 2.55
CA GLY A 72 -6.17 12.89 3.66
C GLY A 72 -5.43 11.55 3.64
N THR A 73 -5.29 10.96 2.47
CA THR A 73 -4.57 9.69 2.30
C THR A 73 -3.08 9.85 2.60
N ILE A 74 -2.45 10.90 2.07
CA ILE A 74 -1.03 11.18 2.33
C ILE A 74 -0.80 11.41 3.82
N ASP A 75 -1.61 12.26 4.46
CA ASP A 75 -1.48 12.55 5.88
C ASP A 75 -1.70 11.29 6.74
N GLY A 76 -2.69 10.48 6.37
CA GLY A 76 -2.96 9.23 7.05
C GLY A 76 -1.78 8.25 6.99
N LEU A 77 -1.16 8.12 5.83
CA LEU A 77 0.03 7.28 5.65
C LEU A 77 1.21 7.80 6.48
N ARG A 78 1.47 9.11 6.43
CA ARG A 78 2.61 9.73 7.14
C ARG A 78 2.49 9.65 8.65
N ARG A 79 1.28 9.55 9.18
CA ARG A 79 1.02 9.48 10.63
C ARG A 79 1.03 8.07 11.22
N LEU A 80 1.12 7.03 10.39
CA LEU A 80 1.00 5.65 10.89
C LEU A 80 1.98 5.33 12.01
N ASN A 81 3.24 5.74 11.86
CA ASN A 81 4.25 5.47 12.88
C ASN A 81 4.01 6.23 14.20
N ASN A 82 3.18 7.28 14.21
CA ASN A 82 2.91 8.05 15.42
C ASN A 82 2.18 7.21 16.49
N MET A 83 1.34 6.26 16.08
CA MET A 83 0.65 5.40 17.04
C MET A 83 1.55 4.35 17.69
N LEU A 84 2.80 4.25 17.26
CA LEU A 84 3.76 3.28 17.78
C LEU A 84 4.60 3.87 18.93
N GLU A 85 4.46 5.16 19.22
CA GLU A 85 5.22 5.81 20.29
C GLU A 85 4.93 5.13 21.63
N GLY A 86 5.98 4.86 22.39
CA GLY A 86 5.86 4.16 23.68
C GLY A 86 5.60 2.66 23.55
N THR A 87 5.63 2.09 22.37
CA THR A 87 5.47 0.65 22.14
C THR A 87 6.74 0.02 21.61
N ALA A 88 6.81 -1.31 21.67
CA ALA A 88 7.90 -2.09 21.08
C ALA A 88 7.56 -2.57 19.67
N LEU A 89 6.47 -2.09 19.08
CA LEU A 89 6.05 -2.51 17.74
C LEU A 89 7.04 -2.00 16.69
N PRO A 90 7.31 -2.78 15.63
CA PRO A 90 8.21 -2.36 14.56
C PRO A 90 7.63 -1.18 13.79
N ARG A 91 8.51 -0.28 13.35
CA ARG A 91 8.11 0.90 12.58
C ARG A 91 8.07 0.58 11.10
N LEU A 92 7.14 1.23 10.39
CA LEU A 92 7.13 1.24 8.94
C LEU A 92 8.29 2.10 8.42
N ASP A 93 8.86 1.68 7.30
CA ASP A 93 9.92 2.43 6.62
C ASP A 93 9.33 3.68 5.95
N SER A 94 9.62 4.85 6.52
CA SER A 94 9.11 6.13 6.01
C SER A 94 9.56 6.42 4.59
N ASP A 95 10.77 6.00 4.20
CA ASP A 95 11.27 6.20 2.84
C ASP A 95 10.46 5.38 1.84
N GLN A 96 10.04 4.18 2.20
CA GLN A 96 9.18 3.36 1.35
C GLN A 96 7.78 3.96 1.21
N ILE A 97 7.23 4.53 2.28
CA ILE A 97 5.95 5.24 2.22
C ILE A 97 6.05 6.41 1.24
N GLU A 98 7.09 7.24 1.36
CA GLU A 98 7.28 8.37 0.45
C GLU A 98 7.51 7.91 -1.00
N ALA A 99 8.28 6.85 -1.20
CA ALA A 99 8.50 6.28 -2.53
C ALA A 99 7.18 5.82 -3.16
N MET A 100 6.29 5.22 -2.39
CA MET A 100 4.98 4.79 -2.87
C MET A 100 4.11 6.00 -3.25
N ILE A 101 4.09 7.03 -2.40
CA ILE A 101 3.30 8.26 -2.66
C ILE A 101 3.73 8.93 -3.97
N HIS A 102 5.03 8.97 -4.24
CA HIS A 102 5.60 9.69 -5.39
C HIS A 102 5.88 8.81 -6.60
N ARG A 103 5.52 7.54 -6.56
CA ARG A 103 5.81 6.60 -7.64
C ARG A 103 5.07 6.95 -8.93
N LYS A 104 5.76 6.82 -10.06
CA LYS A 104 5.17 7.01 -11.39
C LYS A 104 4.41 5.74 -11.78
N SER A 105 3.21 5.61 -11.27
CA SER A 105 2.41 4.38 -11.41
C SER A 105 2.07 4.06 -12.87
N LEU A 106 1.81 5.07 -13.69
CA LEU A 106 1.49 4.85 -15.10
C LEU A 106 2.70 4.26 -15.86
N SER A 107 3.91 4.76 -15.58
CA SER A 107 5.12 4.19 -16.17
C SER A 107 5.33 2.74 -15.72
N LEU A 108 5.12 2.46 -14.44
CA LEU A 108 5.23 1.10 -13.90
C LEU A 108 4.27 0.14 -14.59
N LEU A 109 3.09 0.61 -14.92
CA LEU A 109 2.06 -0.18 -15.58
C LEU A 109 2.22 -0.24 -17.11
N GLY A 110 3.19 0.48 -17.66
CA GLY A 110 3.43 0.52 -19.10
C GLY A 110 2.40 1.39 -19.86
N LEU A 111 1.76 2.33 -19.18
CA LEU A 111 0.74 3.21 -19.76
C LEU A 111 1.29 4.57 -20.14
N GLU A 112 2.56 4.81 -19.87
CA GLU A 112 3.21 6.07 -20.17
C GLU A 112 4.68 5.89 -20.53
#